data_95c112ae3d85dfaf779d88c0e3376679
#
_entry.id   95c112ae3d85dfaf779d88c0e3376679
#
_cell.length_a   1.000
_cell.length_b   1.000
_cell.length_c   1.000
_cell.angle_alpha   90.00
_cell.angle_beta   90.00
_cell.angle_gamma   90.00
#
_symmetry.space_group_name_H-M   'P 1'
#
loop_
_entity.id
_entity.type
_entity.pdbx_description
1 polymer ?
#
loop_
_entity_poly.entity_id
_entity_poly.type
_entity_poly.pdbx_seq_one_letter_code
_entity_poly.pdbx_strand_id
1 'polypeptide(L)'
;MFITNKNKLVKIAIGCSMKYRDLVRSTMVDLENIGVIPLFPNLDFGSENKDCANTIEEKKRLALEHYDAIQNADVVYFLTPEGYMGTSCKLELGYAIAKNKPIFFSEPTNDIGLDCYAQEFISTKNLKRFLEI
;
A
#
# COMPACT_ATOMS: atom_id res chain seq x y z
N MET A 1 3.90 -7.12 -16.39
CA MET A 1 2.62 -6.65 -16.87
C MET A 1 1.48 -7.21 -16.06
N PHE A 2 0.50 -6.41 -15.77
CA PHE A 2 -0.65 -6.86 -14.99
C PHE A 2 -1.79 -7.15 -15.90
N ILE A 3 -2.50 -8.18 -15.58
CA ILE A 3 -3.66 -8.54 -16.36
C ILE A 3 -4.86 -7.92 -15.70
N THR A 4 -5.51 -7.06 -16.43
CA THR A 4 -6.78 -6.55 -16.02
C THR A 4 -7.81 -7.16 -16.93
N ASN A 5 -8.71 -7.88 -16.35
CA ASN A 5 -9.90 -8.31 -17.07
C ASN A 5 -10.77 -7.08 -17.18
N LYS A 6 -11.27 -6.78 -18.37
CA LYS A 6 -12.11 -5.59 -18.59
C LYS A 6 -13.34 -5.57 -17.71
N ASN A 7 -13.78 -6.74 -17.24
CA ASN A 7 -14.95 -6.86 -16.40
C ASN A 7 -14.59 -6.95 -14.91
N LYS A 8 -13.31 -6.82 -14.59
CA LYS A 8 -12.83 -6.94 -13.22
C LYS A 8 -12.18 -5.64 -12.77
N LEU A 9 -12.61 -5.13 -11.62
CA LEU A 9 -11.99 -3.97 -11.01
C LEU A 9 -10.67 -4.37 -10.38
N VAL A 10 -9.63 -3.58 -10.61
CA VAL A 10 -8.31 -3.79 -10.01
C VAL A 10 -8.36 -3.35 -8.55
N LYS A 11 -7.85 -4.19 -7.67
CA LYS A 11 -7.73 -3.90 -6.24
C LYS A 11 -6.28 -3.61 -5.91
N ILE A 12 -6.04 -2.48 -5.26
CA ILE A 12 -4.70 -2.05 -4.88
C ILE A 12 -4.63 -1.94 -3.36
N ALA A 13 -3.78 -2.75 -2.73
CA ALA A 13 -3.49 -2.58 -1.32
C ALA A 13 -2.45 -1.48 -1.15
N ILE A 14 -2.73 -0.53 -0.29
CA ILE A 14 -1.82 0.59 -0.01
C ILE A 14 -1.03 0.26 1.25
N GLY A 15 0.30 0.38 1.18
CA GLY A 15 1.17 0.29 2.34
C GLY A 15 1.67 1.69 2.68
N CYS A 16 1.45 2.14 3.91
CA CYS A 16 1.90 3.47 4.34
C CYS A 16 1.88 3.56 5.85
N SER A 17 2.82 4.33 6.40
CA SER A 17 2.81 4.64 7.82
C SER A 17 1.58 5.47 8.16
N MET A 18 0.95 5.17 9.30
CA MET A 18 -0.22 5.91 9.76
C MET A 18 0.09 7.38 10.09
N LYS A 19 1.35 7.74 10.25
CA LYS A 19 1.69 9.16 10.42
C LYS A 19 1.44 9.98 9.17
N TYR A 20 1.26 9.31 8.01
CA TYR A 20 0.90 9.96 6.75
C TYR A 20 -0.55 9.65 6.37
N ARG A 21 -1.40 9.58 7.35
CA ARG A 21 -2.82 9.21 7.18
C ARG A 21 -3.55 10.06 6.14
N ASP A 22 -3.26 11.36 6.13
CA ASP A 22 -3.92 12.25 5.16
C ASP A 22 -3.47 11.96 3.73
N LEU A 23 -2.21 11.56 3.55
CA LEU A 23 -1.72 11.15 2.24
C LEU A 23 -2.44 9.88 1.78
N VAL A 24 -2.68 8.94 2.69
CA VAL A 24 -3.44 7.73 2.37
C VAL A 24 -4.83 8.10 1.89
N ARG A 25 -5.52 8.99 2.61
CA ARG A 25 -6.88 9.41 2.23
C ARG A 25 -6.92 10.01 0.83
N SER A 26 -6.00 10.94 0.55
CA SER A 26 -5.97 11.59 -0.76
C SER A 26 -5.61 10.60 -1.87
N THR A 27 -4.71 9.67 -1.59
CA THR A 27 -4.34 8.63 -2.55
C THR A 27 -5.52 7.73 -2.86
N MET A 28 -6.30 7.35 -1.84
CA MET A 28 -7.47 6.51 -2.04
C MET A 28 -8.50 7.20 -2.95
N VAL A 29 -8.71 8.50 -2.74
CA VAL A 29 -9.62 9.27 -3.61
C VAL A 29 -9.10 9.29 -5.04
N ASP A 30 -7.81 9.53 -5.22
CA ASP A 30 -7.19 9.56 -6.55
C ASP A 30 -7.34 8.21 -7.26
N LEU A 31 -7.13 7.11 -6.54
CA LEU A 31 -7.26 5.76 -7.10
C LEU A 31 -8.71 5.45 -7.47
N GLU A 32 -9.65 5.82 -6.61
CA GLU A 32 -11.07 5.63 -6.92
C GLU A 32 -11.47 6.41 -8.17
N ASN A 33 -10.91 7.61 -8.35
CA ASN A 33 -11.20 8.44 -9.51
C ASN A 33 -10.69 7.84 -10.83
N ILE A 34 -9.70 6.97 -10.77
CA ILE A 34 -9.22 6.28 -11.97
C ILE A 34 -9.82 4.89 -12.14
N GLY A 35 -10.76 4.51 -11.28
CA GLY A 35 -11.53 3.28 -11.44
C GLY A 35 -10.95 2.06 -10.75
N VAL A 36 -10.07 2.23 -9.79
CA VAL A 36 -9.54 1.09 -9.01
C VAL A 36 -10.10 1.10 -7.60
N ILE A 37 -10.00 -0.03 -6.93
CA ILE A 37 -10.47 -0.19 -5.56
C ILE A 37 -9.26 -0.15 -4.62
N PRO A 38 -9.09 0.93 -3.84
CA PRO A 38 -8.00 0.99 -2.87
C PRO A 38 -8.39 0.23 -1.60
N LEU A 39 -7.42 -0.49 -1.04
CA LEU A 39 -7.61 -1.25 0.20
C LEU A 39 -6.63 -0.72 1.25
N PHE A 40 -7.18 -0.17 2.32
CA PHE A 40 -6.39 0.26 3.48
C PHE A 40 -7.26 0.13 4.71
N PRO A 41 -7.26 -1.03 5.39
CA PRO A 41 -8.13 -1.25 6.53
C PRO A 41 -7.78 -0.35 7.70
N ASN A 42 -8.81 0.05 8.44
CA ASN A 42 -8.69 0.80 9.70
C ASN A 42 -7.98 2.15 9.57
N LEU A 43 -8.17 2.84 8.45
CA LEU A 43 -7.56 4.15 8.24
C LEU A 43 -7.89 5.13 9.36
N ASP A 44 -9.09 5.06 9.91
CA ASP A 44 -9.54 5.98 10.97
C ASP A 44 -9.24 5.48 12.38
N PHE A 45 -8.70 4.26 12.52
CA PHE A 45 -8.37 3.72 13.83
C PHE A 45 -7.30 4.58 14.49
N GLY A 46 -7.51 4.93 15.75
CA GLY A 46 -6.54 5.73 16.48
C GLY A 46 -6.32 7.12 15.89
N SER A 47 -7.36 7.73 15.32
CA SER A 47 -7.23 9.02 14.61
C SER A 47 -6.60 10.13 15.46
N GLU A 48 -6.68 10.03 16.79
CA GLU A 48 -6.09 10.99 17.71
C GLU A 48 -4.64 10.66 18.05
N ASN A 49 -4.21 9.42 17.78
CA ASN A 49 -2.86 8.94 18.05
C ASN A 49 -2.22 8.48 16.75
N LYS A 50 -1.04 8.99 16.48
CA LYS A 50 -0.38 8.72 15.20
C LYS A 50 0.03 7.28 15.02
N ASP A 51 0.35 6.60 16.11
CA ASP A 51 0.88 5.24 16.05
C ASP A 51 -0.16 4.17 16.33
N CYS A 52 -1.38 4.58 16.60
CA CYS A 52 -2.57 3.75 16.60
C CYS A 52 -2.71 2.69 17.66
N ALA A 53 -1.85 1.69 17.70
CA ALA A 53 -2.05 0.55 18.58
C ALA A 53 -1.49 0.82 19.98
N ASN A 54 -2.28 0.52 21.01
CA ASN A 54 -1.89 0.70 22.40
C ASN A 54 -1.46 -0.61 23.06
N THR A 55 -1.77 -1.74 22.45
CA THR A 55 -1.42 -3.05 22.98
C THR A 55 -0.86 -3.92 21.88
N ILE A 56 -0.15 -4.97 22.30
CA ILE A 56 0.40 -5.97 21.37
C ILE A 56 -0.73 -6.66 20.61
N GLU A 57 -1.81 -6.98 21.29
CA GLU A 57 -2.95 -7.66 20.69
C GLU A 57 -3.61 -6.79 19.60
N GLU A 58 -3.80 -5.50 19.88
CA GLU A 58 -4.33 -4.58 18.90
C GLU A 58 -3.43 -4.49 17.70
N LYS A 59 -2.11 -4.32 17.93
CA LYS A 59 -1.14 -4.22 16.84
C LYS A 59 -1.17 -5.45 15.96
N LYS A 60 -1.23 -6.62 16.56
CA LYS A 60 -1.27 -7.88 15.84
C LYS A 60 -2.52 -7.99 14.98
N ARG A 61 -3.67 -7.62 15.55
CA ARG A 61 -4.94 -7.64 14.81
C ARG A 61 -4.91 -6.71 13.60
N LEU A 62 -4.44 -5.48 13.81
CA LEU A 62 -4.36 -4.50 12.74
C LEU A 62 -3.39 -4.96 11.65
N ALA A 63 -2.26 -5.55 12.04
CA ALA A 63 -1.30 -6.06 11.07
C ALA A 63 -1.90 -7.17 10.22
N LEU A 64 -2.63 -8.09 10.84
CA LEU A 64 -3.27 -9.20 10.11
C LEU A 64 -4.31 -8.70 9.12
N GLU A 65 -5.03 -7.64 9.46
CA GLU A 65 -6.01 -7.06 8.54
C GLU A 65 -5.32 -6.45 7.31
N HIS A 66 -4.16 -5.84 7.48
CA HIS A 66 -3.38 -5.33 6.35
C HIS A 66 -2.81 -6.45 5.50
N TYR A 67 -2.33 -7.54 6.11
CA TYR A 67 -1.88 -8.71 5.36
C TYR A 67 -3.03 -9.31 4.55
N ASP A 68 -4.22 -9.35 5.13
CA ASP A 68 -5.40 -9.83 4.43
C ASP A 68 -5.74 -8.95 3.21
N ALA A 69 -5.62 -7.63 3.37
CA ALA A 69 -5.81 -6.71 2.26
C ALA A 69 -4.81 -6.99 1.12
N ILE A 70 -3.55 -7.23 1.47
CA ILE A 70 -2.52 -7.58 0.48
C ILE A 70 -2.86 -8.89 -0.22
N GLN A 71 -3.29 -9.89 0.54
CA GLN A 71 -3.69 -11.19 -0.01
C GLN A 71 -4.79 -11.03 -1.05
N ASN A 72 -5.73 -10.13 -0.82
CA ASN A 72 -6.87 -9.91 -1.70
C ASN A 72 -6.63 -8.91 -2.82
N ALA A 73 -5.47 -8.26 -2.82
CA ALA A 73 -5.15 -7.24 -3.81
C ALA A 73 -4.55 -7.84 -5.07
N ASP A 74 -4.70 -7.12 -6.17
CA ASP A 74 -4.03 -7.44 -7.43
C ASP A 74 -2.64 -6.82 -7.48
N VAL A 75 -2.46 -5.69 -6.79
CA VAL A 75 -1.22 -4.91 -6.80
C VAL A 75 -1.03 -4.33 -5.40
N VAL A 76 0.21 -4.16 -4.99
CA VAL A 76 0.53 -3.50 -3.72
C VAL A 76 1.33 -2.23 -4.02
N TYR A 77 0.85 -1.12 -3.49
CA TYR A 77 1.44 0.18 -3.71
C TYR A 77 1.87 0.79 -2.38
N PHE A 78 3.18 0.94 -2.19
CA PHE A 78 3.71 1.54 -0.98
C PHE A 78 3.92 3.03 -1.18
N LEU A 79 3.29 3.83 -0.33
CA LEU A 79 3.54 5.26 -0.28
C LEU A 79 4.78 5.47 0.58
N THR A 80 5.82 6.00 -0.03
CA THR A 80 7.12 6.19 0.60
C THR A 80 7.53 7.66 0.53
N PRO A 81 6.76 8.56 1.18
CA PRO A 81 7.05 9.99 1.10
C PRO A 81 8.43 10.27 1.66
N GLU A 82 9.23 10.99 0.87
CA GLU A 82 10.62 11.31 1.18
C GLU A 82 11.47 10.06 1.46
N GLY A 83 11.06 8.93 0.91
CA GLY A 83 11.77 7.66 1.09
C GLY A 83 11.45 6.94 2.39
N TYR A 84 10.47 7.41 3.15
CA TYR A 84 10.17 6.81 4.45
C TYR A 84 9.37 5.50 4.31
N MET A 85 9.86 4.46 4.96
CA MET A 85 9.12 3.19 5.11
C MET A 85 9.32 2.69 6.53
N GLY A 86 8.24 2.64 7.31
CA GLY A 86 8.28 2.20 8.70
C GLY A 86 8.32 0.69 8.85
N THR A 87 8.41 0.24 10.09
CA THR A 87 8.53 -1.19 10.41
C THR A 87 7.37 -2.00 9.86
N SER A 88 6.14 -1.54 10.08
CA SER A 88 4.95 -2.28 9.60
C SER A 88 4.96 -2.42 8.09
N CYS A 89 5.35 -1.36 7.38
CA CYS A 89 5.40 -1.41 5.91
C CYS A 89 6.48 -2.36 5.42
N LYS A 90 7.61 -2.45 6.11
CA LYS A 90 8.67 -3.40 5.75
C LYS A 90 8.20 -4.84 5.89
N LEU A 91 7.42 -5.12 6.94
CA LEU A 91 6.85 -6.45 7.14
C LEU A 91 5.80 -6.76 6.06
N GLU A 92 4.98 -5.77 5.73
CA GLU A 92 4.00 -5.90 4.65
C GLU A 92 4.67 -6.12 3.31
N LEU A 93 5.79 -5.44 3.07
CA LEU A 93 6.58 -5.64 1.86
C LEU A 93 7.04 -7.10 1.75
N GLY A 94 7.58 -7.66 2.84
CA GLY A 94 8.00 -9.06 2.86
C GLY A 94 6.84 -10.00 2.58
N TYR A 95 5.68 -9.70 3.14
CA TYR A 95 4.47 -10.50 2.88
C TYR A 95 4.06 -10.44 1.41
N ALA A 96 4.06 -9.24 0.84
CA ALA A 96 3.71 -9.05 -0.57
C ALA A 96 4.68 -9.81 -1.49
N ILE A 97 5.97 -9.79 -1.16
CA ILE A 97 6.99 -10.54 -1.90
C ILE A 97 6.68 -12.03 -1.85
N ALA A 98 6.39 -12.55 -0.66
CA ALA A 98 6.09 -13.98 -0.47
C ALA A 98 4.84 -14.41 -1.23
N LYS A 99 3.88 -13.49 -1.40
CA LYS A 99 2.65 -13.76 -2.14
C LYS A 99 2.77 -13.47 -3.63
N ASN A 100 3.95 -13.13 -4.10
CA ASN A 100 4.23 -12.84 -5.51
C ASN A 100 3.35 -11.72 -6.07
N LYS A 101 3.04 -10.74 -5.27
CA LYS A 101 2.25 -9.60 -5.73
C LYS A 101 3.13 -8.62 -6.48
N PRO A 102 2.63 -7.97 -7.52
CA PRO A 102 3.32 -6.83 -8.13
C PRO A 102 3.42 -5.69 -7.13
N ILE A 103 4.59 -5.09 -7.01
CA ILE A 103 4.89 -4.09 -5.99
C ILE A 103 5.40 -2.81 -6.63
N PHE A 104 4.83 -1.69 -6.22
CA PHE A 104 5.29 -0.36 -6.63
C PHE A 104 5.54 0.50 -5.39
N PHE A 105 6.50 1.41 -5.50
CA PHE A 105 6.74 2.44 -4.48
C PHE A 105 6.47 3.81 -5.11
N SER A 106 5.98 4.75 -4.32
CA SER A 106 5.78 6.11 -4.82
C SER A 106 7.11 6.84 -5.01
N GLU A 107 8.10 6.54 -4.18
CA GLU A 107 9.43 7.16 -4.25
C GLU A 107 10.49 6.16 -3.80
N PRO A 108 11.75 6.32 -4.24
CA PRO A 108 12.84 5.48 -3.74
C PRO A 108 13.06 5.70 -2.26
N THR A 109 13.37 4.64 -1.53
CA THR A 109 13.70 4.74 -0.11
C THR A 109 15.18 5.03 0.12
N ASN A 110 16.00 4.84 -0.93
CA ASN A 110 17.46 4.92 -0.87
C ASN A 110 18.08 3.77 -0.06
N ASP A 111 17.28 2.76 0.23
CA ASP A 111 17.76 1.50 0.80
C ASP A 111 17.60 0.45 -0.28
N ILE A 112 18.71 0.02 -0.88
CA ILE A 112 18.65 -0.92 -2.00
C ILE A 112 18.05 -2.26 -1.59
N GLY A 113 18.13 -2.60 -0.30
CA GLY A 113 17.51 -3.83 0.22
C GLY A 113 15.98 -3.79 0.17
N LEU A 114 15.40 -2.61 0.09
CA LEU A 114 13.97 -2.43 -0.08
C LEU A 114 13.63 -2.11 -1.53
N ASP A 115 14.39 -1.19 -2.12
CA ASP A 115 14.11 -0.65 -3.46
C ASP A 115 14.20 -1.72 -4.56
N CYS A 116 15.01 -2.74 -4.35
CA CYS A 116 15.16 -3.82 -5.34
C CYS A 116 13.87 -4.61 -5.56
N TYR A 117 12.91 -4.50 -4.65
CA TYR A 117 11.63 -5.21 -4.79
C TYR A 117 10.55 -4.38 -5.45
N ALA A 118 10.78 -3.08 -5.67
CA ALA A 118 9.82 -2.25 -6.39
C ALA A 118 9.99 -2.47 -7.89
N GLN A 119 8.89 -2.77 -8.57
CA GLN A 119 8.93 -2.88 -10.03
C GLN A 119 9.13 -1.52 -10.68
N GLU A 120 8.62 -0.48 -10.03
CA GLU A 120 8.75 0.87 -10.51
C GLU A 120 8.55 1.85 -9.34
N PHE A 121 9.18 3.03 -9.45
CA PHE A 121 8.91 4.15 -8.57
C PHE A 121 8.01 5.09 -9.34
N ILE A 122 6.78 5.26 -8.88
CA ILE A 122 5.78 5.94 -9.68
C ILE A 122 4.79 6.70 -8.81
N SER A 123 4.52 7.95 -9.17
CA SER A 123 3.52 8.74 -8.46
C SER A 123 2.12 8.19 -8.73
N THR A 124 1.21 8.43 -7.81
CA THR A 124 -0.17 7.95 -7.90
C THR A 124 -0.82 8.39 -9.22
N LYS A 125 -0.60 9.63 -9.63
CA LYS A 125 -1.21 10.15 -10.86
C LYS A 125 -0.75 9.42 -12.12
N ASN A 126 0.43 8.79 -12.08
CA ASN A 126 0.97 8.07 -13.24
C ASN A 126 0.74 6.57 -13.17
N LEU A 127 0.20 6.10 -12.06
CA LEU A 127 0.03 4.67 -11.80
C LEU A 127 -0.91 4.01 -12.81
N LYS A 128 -1.89 4.75 -13.29
CA LYS A 128 -2.88 4.25 -14.26
C LYS A 128 -2.23 3.58 -15.46
N ARG A 129 -1.13 4.16 -15.96
CA ARG A 129 -0.44 3.63 -17.15
C ARG A 129 0.09 2.22 -16.93
N PHE A 130 0.53 1.94 -15.71
CA PHE A 130 1.08 0.63 -15.38
C PHE A 130 0.00 -0.40 -15.08
N LEU A 131 -1.19 0.06 -14.79
CA LEU A 131 -2.31 -0.82 -14.49
C LEU A 131 -3.15 -1.17 -15.71
N GLU A 132 -2.89 -0.53 -16.84
CA GLU A 132 -3.58 -0.76 -18.12
C GLU A 132 -5.10 -0.56 -18.03
N ILE A 133 -5.50 0.47 -17.32
CA ILE A 133 -6.91 0.80 -17.16
C ILE A 133 -7.26 2.15 -17.75
#